data_9bde1fe147e0012f86c0565d122e6722
#
_entry.id   9bde1fe147e0012f86c0565d122e6722
#
_cell.length_a   1.000
_cell.length_b   1.000
_cell.length_c   1.000
_cell.angle_alpha   90.00
_cell.angle_beta   90.00
_cell.angle_gamma   90.00
#
_symmetry.space_group_name_H-M   'P 1'
#
loop_
_entity.id
_entity.type
_entity.pdbx_description
1 polymer ?
#
loop_
_entity_poly.entity_id
_entity_poly.type
_entity_poly.pdbx_seq_one_letter_code
_entity_poly.pdbx_strand_id
1 'polypeptide(L)'
;WGLKNFWLNEGHSFGITAAGGAGWQIAEWIVDGEPTIDMMGVDPRRFGPYASKGYLKTKNEEAYSMVFTIHYPDEERPAGRPLKRSPCYDRMLEKGAVFGSTFGWERPNWFAPPGYGLSEAELAKPDTLLRENHPPAAPGEKVTEKWSFRRSNYFEFVGNECRHVHEKVGILDMSAFSKFMVEGHDSASWLDSLLANRIPRKIGRIGLCHLLTSLGGVRSEFTVYRLAEDRFYLVSAGMLERHDWDYLTKALPVDGRVQLRKVTSQYGVLVVAGPNSRSLLQRLTDRDFSNEAFPWLPGQP
;
A
#
# COMPACT_ATOMS: atom_id res chain seq x y z
N TRP A 1 -4.52 12.62 18.20
CA TRP A 1 -5.34 12.00 19.24
C TRP A 1 -6.25 12.98 19.98
N GLY A 2 -6.30 14.24 19.56
CA GLY A 2 -7.24 15.25 20.04
C GLY A 2 -6.83 15.99 21.31
N LEU A 3 -5.72 15.63 21.93
CA LEU A 3 -5.14 16.37 23.05
C LEU A 3 -4.12 17.38 22.55
N LYS A 4 -4.35 18.66 22.84
CA LYS A 4 -3.41 19.73 22.51
C LYS A 4 -2.24 19.70 23.48
N ASN A 5 -1.03 19.96 22.96
CA ASN A 5 0.21 20.03 23.76
C ASN A 5 0.51 18.74 24.56
N PHE A 6 0.06 17.59 24.07
CA PHE A 6 0.34 16.29 24.66
C PHE A 6 1.20 15.46 23.69
N TRP A 7 2.38 15.09 24.13
CA TRP A 7 3.38 14.40 23.35
C TRP A 7 3.78 13.10 24.04
N LEU A 8 4.01 12.05 23.26
CA LEU A 8 4.48 10.76 23.75
C LEU A 8 5.81 10.44 23.08
N ASN A 9 6.79 10.05 23.86
CA ASN A 9 8.10 9.57 23.42
C ASN A 9 8.45 8.34 24.24
N GLU A 10 7.92 7.19 23.83
CA GLU A 10 8.01 5.93 24.58
C GLU A 10 8.05 4.73 23.64
N GLY A 11 8.17 3.51 24.17
CA GLY A 11 8.13 2.27 23.39
C GLY A 11 9.44 1.97 22.66
N HIS A 12 10.54 2.51 23.10
CA HIS A 12 11.85 2.30 22.49
C HIS A 12 12.46 0.96 22.89
N SER A 13 12.43 -0.05 22.02
CA SER A 13 13.12 -1.33 22.24
C SER A 13 14.63 -1.14 22.37
N PHE A 14 15.21 -0.19 21.65
CA PHE A 14 16.64 0.18 21.71
C PHE A 14 16.83 1.51 22.46
N GLY A 15 16.31 1.60 23.68
CA GLY A 15 16.16 2.82 24.46
C GLY A 15 17.34 3.79 24.38
N ILE A 16 18.54 3.36 24.78
CA ILE A 16 19.74 4.22 24.80
C ILE A 16 20.11 4.66 23.38
N THR A 17 20.12 3.73 22.41
CA THR A 17 20.50 4.02 21.04
C THR A 17 19.53 4.98 20.35
N ALA A 18 18.23 4.86 20.62
CA ALA A 18 17.20 5.69 20.00
C ALA A 18 16.95 7.02 20.71
N ALA A 19 17.32 7.15 21.98
CA ALA A 19 16.93 8.26 22.85
C ALA A 19 17.33 9.64 22.30
N GLY A 20 18.56 9.80 21.83
CA GLY A 20 19.07 11.08 21.30
C GLY A 20 18.29 11.52 20.06
N GLY A 21 18.14 10.64 19.07
CA GLY A 21 17.40 10.93 17.86
C GLY A 21 15.91 11.16 18.11
N ALA A 22 15.28 10.33 18.94
CA ALA A 22 13.87 10.49 19.28
C ALA A 22 13.61 11.80 20.04
N GLY A 23 14.48 12.16 20.99
CA GLY A 23 14.40 13.43 21.71
C GLY A 23 14.53 14.62 20.78
N TRP A 24 15.47 14.59 19.85
CA TRP A 24 15.66 15.62 18.85
C TRP A 24 14.41 15.80 17.98
N GLN A 25 13.91 14.75 17.37
CA GLN A 25 12.73 14.82 16.49
C GLN A 25 11.45 15.29 17.22
N ILE A 26 11.26 14.89 18.48
CA ILE A 26 10.16 15.40 19.31
C ILE A 26 10.33 16.90 19.60
N ALA A 27 11.54 17.36 19.89
CA ALA A 27 11.81 18.76 20.14
C ALA A 27 11.50 19.62 18.91
N GLU A 28 11.97 19.24 17.71
CA GLU A 28 11.62 19.90 16.46
C GLU A 28 10.09 19.91 16.24
N TRP A 29 9.43 18.78 16.45
CA TRP A 29 7.98 18.71 16.27
C TRP A 29 7.22 19.64 17.20
N ILE A 30 7.67 19.81 18.46
CA ILE A 30 7.07 20.72 19.42
C ILE A 30 7.29 22.19 19.01
N VAL A 31 8.50 22.53 18.57
CA VAL A 31 8.91 23.91 18.28
C VAL A 31 8.45 24.35 16.89
N ASP A 32 8.71 23.50 15.88
CA ASP A 32 8.54 23.85 14.47
C ASP A 32 7.23 23.32 13.87
N GLY A 33 6.49 22.48 14.62
CA GLY A 33 5.22 21.90 14.20
C GLY A 33 5.33 20.62 13.38
N GLU A 34 6.52 20.28 12.88
CA GLU A 34 6.82 19.01 12.20
C GLU A 34 8.29 18.63 12.39
N PRO A 35 8.62 17.33 12.42
CA PRO A 35 10.00 16.87 12.45
C PRO A 35 10.67 17.05 11.08
N THR A 36 12.00 17.18 11.06
CA THR A 36 12.77 17.32 9.81
C THR A 36 12.89 16.03 9.00
N ILE A 37 12.64 14.87 9.64
CA ILE A 37 12.62 13.57 8.97
C ILE A 37 11.22 12.93 9.09
N ASP A 38 10.91 12.03 8.17
CA ASP A 38 9.66 11.28 8.22
C ASP A 38 9.64 10.31 9.40
N MET A 39 8.77 10.59 10.38
CA MET A 39 8.58 9.80 11.60
C MET A 39 7.44 8.78 11.48
N MET A 40 6.83 8.62 10.32
CA MET A 40 5.69 7.73 10.14
C MET A 40 6.00 6.27 10.52
N GLY A 41 7.22 5.80 10.25
CA GLY A 41 7.65 4.44 10.58
C GLY A 41 7.58 4.10 12.07
N VAL A 42 7.60 5.11 12.94
CA VAL A 42 7.52 4.97 14.41
C VAL A 42 6.26 5.60 15.01
N ASP A 43 5.43 6.28 14.21
CA ASP A 43 4.17 6.83 14.69
C ASP A 43 3.14 5.70 14.89
N PRO A 44 2.62 5.47 16.11
CA PRO A 44 1.65 4.41 16.38
C PRO A 44 0.35 4.59 15.58
N ARG A 45 0.03 5.78 15.11
CA ARG A 45 -1.15 6.06 14.28
C ARG A 45 -1.08 5.42 12.89
N ARG A 46 0.11 4.94 12.46
CA ARG A 46 0.26 4.13 11.23
C ARG A 46 -0.58 2.86 11.28
N PHE A 47 -0.86 2.34 12.47
CA PHE A 47 -1.80 1.26 12.68
C PHE A 47 -3.23 1.81 12.63
N GLY A 48 -4.10 1.19 11.87
CA GLY A 48 -5.50 1.56 11.80
C GLY A 48 -6.33 0.92 12.93
N PRO A 49 -7.66 1.08 12.87
CA PRO A 49 -8.58 0.50 13.86
C PRO A 49 -8.50 -1.03 13.98
N TYR A 50 -7.87 -1.69 13.03
CA TYR A 50 -7.64 -3.13 13.01
C TYR A 50 -6.67 -3.60 14.11
N ALA A 51 -5.84 -2.73 14.64
CA ALA A 51 -4.84 -3.05 15.67
C ALA A 51 -5.50 -3.28 17.04
N SER A 52 -6.30 -4.34 17.14
CA SER A 52 -6.90 -4.78 18.38
C SER A 52 -5.85 -5.29 19.36
N LYS A 53 -6.22 -5.40 20.64
CA LYS A 53 -5.33 -5.97 21.68
C LYS A 53 -4.85 -7.37 21.32
N GLY A 54 -5.72 -8.20 20.72
CA GLY A 54 -5.37 -9.55 20.27
C GLY A 54 -4.34 -9.52 19.14
N TYR A 55 -4.58 -8.68 18.13
CA TYR A 55 -3.63 -8.48 17.05
C TYR A 55 -2.26 -8.01 17.56
N LEU A 56 -2.24 -6.97 18.39
CA LEU A 56 -1.00 -6.43 18.96
C LEU A 56 -0.23 -7.47 19.77
N LYS A 57 -0.93 -8.27 20.59
CA LYS A 57 -0.29 -9.36 21.34
C LYS A 57 0.40 -10.34 20.40
N THR A 58 -0.34 -10.92 19.46
CA THR A 58 0.19 -11.92 18.51
C THR A 58 1.34 -11.37 17.65
N LYS A 59 1.20 -10.12 17.17
CA LYS A 59 2.28 -9.47 16.38
C LYS A 59 3.51 -9.15 17.21
N ASN A 60 3.36 -8.71 18.45
CA ASN A 60 4.49 -8.42 19.33
C ASN A 60 5.23 -9.69 19.74
N GLU A 61 4.53 -10.78 20.00
CA GLU A 61 5.15 -12.08 20.30
C GLU A 61 6.02 -12.53 19.12
N GLU A 62 5.51 -12.48 17.89
CA GLU A 62 6.29 -12.80 16.69
C GLU A 62 7.47 -11.83 16.51
N ALA A 63 7.21 -10.52 16.51
CA ALA A 63 8.23 -9.52 16.25
C ALA A 63 9.37 -9.56 17.29
N TYR A 64 9.04 -9.77 18.56
CA TYR A 64 10.02 -9.82 19.63
C TYR A 64 10.87 -11.10 19.59
N SER A 65 10.25 -12.24 19.26
CA SER A 65 11.00 -13.51 19.11
C SER A 65 12.02 -13.47 17.99
N MET A 66 11.80 -12.56 17.00
CA MET A 66 12.63 -12.48 15.79
C MET A 66 13.53 -11.24 15.73
N VAL A 67 13.60 -10.46 16.81
CA VAL A 67 14.34 -9.17 16.82
C VAL A 67 15.84 -9.32 16.53
N PHE A 68 16.45 -10.44 16.89
CA PHE A 68 17.86 -10.74 16.67
C PHE A 68 18.12 -11.78 15.57
N THR A 69 17.09 -12.19 14.84
CA THR A 69 17.24 -13.13 13.72
C THR A 69 17.66 -12.41 12.45
N ILE A 70 18.42 -13.09 11.61
CA ILE A 70 18.67 -12.63 10.25
C ILE A 70 17.42 -12.94 9.40
N HIS A 71 16.91 -11.90 8.74
CA HIS A 71 15.77 -12.04 7.85
C HIS A 71 16.23 -12.35 6.43
N TYR A 72 15.51 -13.24 5.78
CA TYR A 72 15.73 -13.52 4.37
C TYR A 72 15.04 -12.47 3.50
N PRO A 73 15.55 -12.22 2.29
CA PRO A 73 14.80 -11.45 1.30
C PRO A 73 13.39 -12.02 1.12
N ASP A 74 12.40 -11.13 1.05
CA ASP A 74 10.98 -11.45 0.85
C ASP A 74 10.34 -12.33 1.94
N GLU A 75 11.00 -12.48 3.10
CA GLU A 75 10.44 -13.21 4.23
C GLU A 75 9.17 -12.53 4.77
N GLU A 76 8.07 -13.26 4.77
CA GLU A 76 6.77 -12.78 5.24
C GLU A 76 6.48 -13.26 6.67
N ARG A 77 5.88 -12.38 7.46
CA ARG A 77 5.50 -12.63 8.85
C ARG A 77 4.05 -13.10 8.93
N PRO A 78 3.77 -14.34 9.36
CA PRO A 78 2.43 -14.91 9.32
C PRO A 78 1.50 -14.44 10.45
N ALA A 79 2.03 -13.98 11.59
CA ALA A 79 1.19 -13.66 12.74
C ALA A 79 0.18 -12.55 12.46
N GLY A 80 -1.06 -12.74 12.91
CA GLY A 80 -2.14 -11.76 12.76
C GLY A 80 -2.70 -11.60 11.35
N ARG A 81 -2.44 -12.54 10.44
CA ARG A 81 -2.95 -12.56 9.08
C ARG A 81 -4.09 -13.57 8.92
N PRO A 82 -4.99 -13.39 7.91
CA PRO A 82 -5.13 -12.21 7.06
C PRO A 82 -5.80 -11.06 7.83
N LEU A 83 -5.43 -9.79 7.54
CA LEU A 83 -5.94 -8.63 8.24
C LEU A 83 -6.88 -7.77 7.40
N LYS A 84 -6.38 -7.24 6.27
CA LYS A 84 -7.17 -6.51 5.29
C LYS A 84 -7.14 -7.27 3.98
N ARG A 85 -8.32 -7.53 3.41
CA ARG A 85 -8.49 -8.27 2.17
C ARG A 85 -9.16 -7.39 1.13
N SER A 86 -8.72 -7.49 -0.11
CA SER A 86 -9.40 -6.86 -1.24
C SER A 86 -10.68 -7.63 -1.61
N PRO A 87 -11.59 -7.05 -2.40
CA PRO A 87 -12.75 -7.79 -2.92
C PRO A 87 -12.37 -9.00 -3.80
N CYS A 88 -11.15 -9.03 -4.33
CA CYS A 88 -10.65 -10.10 -5.20
C CYS A 88 -9.88 -11.19 -4.44
N TYR A 89 -9.67 -11.04 -3.13
CA TYR A 89 -8.83 -11.92 -2.33
C TYR A 89 -9.17 -13.42 -2.49
N ASP A 90 -10.43 -13.78 -2.24
CA ASP A 90 -10.86 -15.19 -2.27
C ASP A 90 -10.71 -15.79 -3.69
N ARG A 91 -11.05 -15.03 -4.73
CA ARG A 91 -10.87 -15.44 -6.13
C ARG A 91 -9.40 -15.62 -6.51
N MET A 92 -8.51 -14.78 -5.98
CA MET A 92 -7.07 -14.94 -6.19
C MET A 92 -6.54 -16.16 -5.46
N LEU A 93 -7.02 -16.41 -4.22
CA LEU A 93 -6.66 -17.59 -3.45
C LEU A 93 -7.05 -18.89 -4.19
N GLU A 94 -8.27 -18.95 -4.74
CA GLU A 94 -8.73 -20.09 -5.57
C GLU A 94 -7.86 -20.32 -6.81
N LYS A 95 -7.18 -19.26 -7.30
CA LYS A 95 -6.25 -19.33 -8.44
C LYS A 95 -4.81 -19.63 -8.04
N GLY A 96 -4.57 -19.93 -6.75
CA GLY A 96 -3.25 -20.28 -6.24
C GLY A 96 -2.40 -19.08 -5.82
N ALA A 97 -3.01 -17.91 -5.56
CA ALA A 97 -2.26 -16.76 -5.08
C ALA A 97 -1.55 -17.08 -3.75
N VAL A 98 -0.27 -16.80 -3.70
CA VAL A 98 0.55 -16.80 -2.49
C VAL A 98 0.69 -15.36 -2.04
N PHE A 99 0.16 -15.06 -0.86
CA PHE A 99 0.02 -13.69 -0.39
C PHE A 99 1.16 -13.25 0.52
N GLY A 100 1.62 -12.02 0.29
CA GLY A 100 2.37 -11.23 1.25
C GLY A 100 1.50 -10.17 1.93
N SER A 101 2.02 -9.54 2.98
CA SER A 101 1.31 -8.49 3.71
C SER A 101 2.04 -7.16 3.65
N THR A 102 1.36 -6.11 3.21
CA THR A 102 1.88 -4.76 3.19
C THR A 102 0.92 -3.81 3.90
N PHE A 103 1.34 -3.24 5.02
CA PHE A 103 0.50 -2.36 5.86
C PHE A 103 -0.87 -2.96 6.21
N GLY A 104 -0.85 -4.27 6.48
CA GLY A 104 -2.02 -5.04 6.82
C GLY A 104 -2.87 -5.50 5.64
N TRP A 105 -2.58 -5.08 4.42
CA TRP A 105 -3.25 -5.56 3.22
C TRP A 105 -2.61 -6.84 2.71
N GLU A 106 -3.43 -7.85 2.45
CA GLU A 106 -3.02 -9.04 1.72
C GLU A 106 -2.84 -8.70 0.24
N ARG A 107 -1.66 -8.97 -0.30
CA ARG A 107 -1.31 -8.74 -1.70
C ARG A 107 -0.70 -9.99 -2.30
N PRO A 108 -1.14 -10.45 -3.48
CA PRO A 108 -0.53 -11.60 -4.12
C PRO A 108 0.91 -11.26 -4.51
N ASN A 109 1.87 -12.07 -4.05
CA ASN A 109 3.26 -11.98 -4.47
C ASN A 109 3.46 -12.70 -5.80
N TRP A 110 2.82 -13.87 -5.94
CA TRP A 110 2.85 -14.71 -7.14
C TRP A 110 1.71 -15.73 -7.11
N PHE A 111 1.53 -16.50 -8.18
CA PHE A 111 0.50 -17.53 -8.28
C PHE A 111 1.14 -18.90 -8.47
N ALA A 112 0.93 -19.80 -7.50
CA ALA A 112 1.35 -21.17 -7.55
C ALA A 112 0.45 -21.97 -8.54
N PRO A 113 1.04 -22.76 -9.45
CA PRO A 113 0.25 -23.65 -10.31
C PRO A 113 -0.58 -24.65 -9.50
N PRO A 114 -1.71 -25.11 -10.04
CA PRO A 114 -2.53 -26.11 -9.37
C PRO A 114 -1.72 -27.33 -8.93
N GLY A 115 -1.83 -27.68 -7.66
CA GLY A 115 -1.13 -28.82 -7.08
C GLY A 115 0.35 -28.60 -6.77
N TYR A 116 0.89 -27.40 -7.02
CA TYR A 116 2.27 -27.07 -6.67
C TYR A 116 2.51 -27.13 -5.16
N GLY A 117 3.66 -27.61 -4.79
CA GLY A 117 4.20 -27.63 -3.43
C GLY A 117 5.66 -28.06 -3.48
N LEU A 118 6.47 -27.57 -2.56
CA LEU A 118 7.88 -27.95 -2.44
C LEU A 118 7.99 -29.40 -2.00
N SER A 119 8.92 -30.14 -2.61
CA SER A 119 9.24 -31.51 -2.22
C SER A 119 10.02 -31.53 -0.90
N GLU A 120 9.99 -32.66 -0.21
CA GLU A 120 10.78 -32.86 1.02
C GLU A 120 12.28 -32.60 0.79
N ALA A 121 12.79 -32.99 -0.37
CA ALA A 121 14.19 -32.75 -0.74
C ALA A 121 14.54 -31.26 -0.92
N GLU A 122 13.59 -30.47 -1.42
CA GLU A 122 13.74 -29.01 -1.51
C GLU A 122 13.61 -28.34 -0.14
N LEU A 123 12.77 -28.88 0.72
CA LEU A 123 12.59 -28.42 2.08
C LEU A 123 13.80 -28.76 2.99
N ALA A 124 14.54 -29.82 2.70
CA ALA A 124 15.68 -30.28 3.48
C ALA A 124 17.01 -29.61 3.11
N LYS A 125 17.06 -28.72 2.13
CA LYS A 125 18.31 -28.04 1.74
C LYS A 125 18.80 -27.12 2.85
N PRO A 126 20.09 -27.20 3.24
CA PRO A 126 20.61 -26.52 4.43
C PRO A 126 20.69 -24.97 4.30
N ASP A 127 20.55 -24.42 3.10
CA ASP A 127 20.50 -22.99 2.85
C ASP A 127 19.07 -22.42 2.86
N THR A 128 18.16 -23.24 3.29
CA THR A 128 16.73 -22.88 3.37
C THR A 128 16.34 -22.79 4.83
N LEU A 129 16.14 -21.60 5.37
CA LEU A 129 15.43 -21.42 6.63
C LEU A 129 13.95 -21.73 6.39
N LEU A 130 13.67 -22.95 6.55
CA LEU A 130 12.31 -23.42 6.55
C LEU A 130 11.93 -23.65 8.00
N ARG A 131 10.89 -22.97 8.42
CA ARG A 131 10.03 -23.47 9.48
C ARG A 131 10.41 -23.31 10.94
N GLU A 132 11.61 -23.03 11.34
CA GLU A 132 11.80 -22.77 12.78
C GLU A 132 10.99 -21.58 13.27
N ASN A 133 10.64 -20.67 12.35
CA ASN A 133 9.91 -19.45 12.62
C ASN A 133 8.54 -19.35 11.91
N HIS A 134 8.13 -20.35 11.13
CA HIS A 134 6.78 -20.43 10.57
C HIS A 134 5.89 -21.31 11.44
N PRO A 135 4.62 -20.93 11.65
CA PRO A 135 3.67 -21.90 12.14
C PRO A 135 3.69 -23.11 11.19
N PRO A 136 3.66 -24.34 11.71
CA PRO A 136 3.62 -25.52 10.87
C PRO A 136 2.41 -25.39 9.94
N ALA A 137 2.61 -25.69 8.66
CA ALA A 137 1.49 -25.80 7.73
C ALA A 137 0.44 -26.72 8.34
N ALA A 138 -0.83 -26.39 8.20
CA ALA A 138 -1.90 -27.25 8.67
C ALA A 138 -1.74 -28.66 8.06
N PRO A 139 -2.16 -29.73 8.75
CA PRO A 139 -2.06 -31.07 8.20
C PRO A 139 -2.66 -31.13 6.80
N GLY A 140 -1.86 -31.53 5.81
CA GLY A 140 -2.25 -31.60 4.40
C GLY A 140 -2.04 -30.32 3.58
N GLU A 141 -1.65 -29.22 4.21
CA GLU A 141 -1.26 -27.99 3.51
C GLU A 141 0.13 -28.15 2.88
N LYS A 142 0.24 -27.74 1.62
CA LYS A 142 1.51 -27.78 0.90
C LYS A 142 2.29 -26.49 1.14
N VAL A 143 3.57 -26.63 1.45
CA VAL A 143 4.48 -25.49 1.51
C VAL A 143 4.80 -25.04 0.09
N THR A 144 4.51 -23.80 -0.22
CA THR A 144 4.67 -23.21 -1.56
C THR A 144 5.86 -22.26 -1.66
N GLU A 145 6.32 -21.71 -0.55
CA GLU A 145 7.46 -20.79 -0.52
C GLU A 145 8.58 -21.26 0.38
N LYS A 146 9.80 -20.91 -0.02
CA LYS A 146 10.99 -20.98 0.81
C LYS A 146 11.77 -19.67 0.67
N TRP A 147 12.40 -19.26 1.75
CA TRP A 147 13.26 -18.08 1.76
C TRP A 147 14.71 -18.48 1.82
N SER A 148 15.53 -17.79 1.05
CA SER A 148 16.97 -17.96 1.03
C SER A 148 17.62 -16.70 0.48
N PHE A 149 18.96 -16.58 0.62
CA PHE A 149 19.73 -15.53 -0.06
C PHE A 149 19.99 -15.84 -1.54
N ARG A 150 19.43 -16.93 -2.04
CA ARG A 150 19.50 -17.32 -3.46
C ARG A 150 18.21 -16.90 -4.16
N ARG A 151 18.15 -17.21 -5.46
CA ARG A 151 16.93 -16.98 -6.26
C ARG A 151 15.75 -17.75 -5.68
N SER A 152 14.62 -17.06 -5.53
CA SER A 152 13.38 -17.64 -5.02
C SER A 152 12.90 -18.82 -5.88
N ASN A 153 12.19 -19.76 -5.26
CA ASN A 153 11.62 -20.90 -5.97
C ASN A 153 10.50 -20.51 -6.94
N TYR A 154 9.90 -19.34 -6.76
CA TYR A 154 8.82 -18.80 -7.61
C TYR A 154 9.33 -17.92 -8.77
N PHE A 155 10.65 -17.77 -8.93
CA PHE A 155 11.23 -16.90 -9.95
C PHE A 155 10.74 -17.20 -11.37
N GLU A 156 10.67 -18.47 -11.76
CA GLU A 156 10.20 -18.85 -13.10
C GLU A 156 8.69 -18.60 -13.28
N PHE A 157 7.89 -18.76 -12.21
CA PHE A 157 6.46 -18.48 -12.27
C PHE A 157 6.21 -16.98 -12.48
N VAL A 158 6.87 -16.14 -11.70
CA VAL A 158 6.82 -14.67 -11.87
C VAL A 158 7.35 -14.26 -13.24
N GLY A 159 8.44 -14.90 -13.72
CA GLY A 159 8.96 -14.67 -15.05
C GLY A 159 7.94 -14.99 -16.17
N ASN A 160 7.15 -16.05 -15.99
CA ASN A 160 6.06 -16.40 -16.91
C ASN A 160 4.91 -15.40 -16.86
N GLU A 161 4.53 -14.93 -15.67
CA GLU A 161 3.53 -13.88 -15.50
C GLU A 161 3.96 -12.59 -16.20
N CYS A 162 5.21 -12.17 -16.00
CA CYS A 162 5.77 -10.99 -16.66
C CYS A 162 5.75 -11.11 -18.19
N ARG A 163 6.18 -12.25 -18.75
CA ARG A 163 6.11 -12.51 -20.19
C ARG A 163 4.68 -12.47 -20.71
N HIS A 164 3.75 -13.07 -19.96
CA HIS A 164 2.33 -13.06 -20.33
C HIS A 164 1.74 -11.65 -20.39
N VAL A 165 2.04 -10.81 -19.39
CA VAL A 165 1.60 -9.40 -19.40
C VAL A 165 2.23 -8.64 -20.55
N HIS A 166 3.51 -8.87 -20.84
CA HIS A 166 4.21 -8.21 -21.94
C HIS A 166 3.65 -8.58 -23.33
N GLU A 167 3.28 -9.83 -23.53
CA GLU A 167 2.82 -10.35 -24.82
C GLU A 167 1.29 -10.31 -24.99
N LYS A 168 0.54 -10.32 -23.89
CA LYS A 168 -0.92 -10.48 -23.92
C LYS A 168 -1.64 -9.47 -23.05
N VAL A 169 -2.15 -9.89 -21.89
CA VAL A 169 -2.85 -9.04 -20.93
C VAL A 169 -2.84 -9.68 -19.55
N GLY A 170 -2.61 -8.87 -18.52
CA GLY A 170 -2.74 -9.27 -17.13
C GLY A 170 -3.66 -8.32 -16.36
N ILE A 171 -4.19 -8.82 -15.25
CA ILE A 171 -4.98 -8.02 -14.29
C ILE A 171 -4.26 -8.09 -12.95
N LEU A 172 -3.99 -6.91 -12.38
CA LEU A 172 -3.37 -6.78 -11.06
C LEU A 172 -4.35 -6.11 -10.09
N ASP A 173 -4.50 -6.70 -8.92
CA ASP A 173 -5.28 -6.09 -7.84
C ASP A 173 -4.42 -5.08 -7.08
N MET A 174 -4.75 -3.81 -7.24
CA MET A 174 -4.11 -2.68 -6.59
C MET A 174 -5.06 -1.99 -5.60
N SER A 175 -6.06 -2.71 -5.11
CA SER A 175 -7.09 -2.17 -4.19
C SER A 175 -6.53 -1.66 -2.86
N ALA A 176 -5.29 -2.01 -2.52
CA ALA A 176 -4.57 -1.50 -1.35
C ALA A 176 -4.13 -0.04 -1.46
N PHE A 177 -4.19 0.59 -2.64
CA PHE A 177 -3.92 2.02 -2.76
C PHE A 177 -4.85 2.85 -1.87
N SER A 178 -4.29 3.90 -1.28
CA SER A 178 -5.06 4.90 -0.54
C SER A 178 -5.91 5.73 -1.49
N LYS A 179 -7.14 6.01 -1.09
CA LYS A 179 -8.09 6.74 -1.92
C LYS A 179 -8.81 7.80 -1.11
N PHE A 180 -8.81 9.01 -1.65
CA PHE A 180 -9.47 10.15 -1.04
C PHE A 180 -10.39 10.83 -2.04
N MET A 181 -11.50 11.33 -1.54
CA MET A 181 -12.41 12.20 -2.28
C MET A 181 -12.30 13.61 -1.72
N VAL A 182 -12.05 14.57 -2.58
CA VAL A 182 -12.01 16.00 -2.28
C VAL A 182 -13.15 16.66 -3.01
N GLU A 183 -14.02 17.35 -2.27
CA GLU A 183 -15.24 17.95 -2.80
C GLU A 183 -15.43 19.36 -2.24
N GLY A 184 -16.10 20.22 -2.98
CA GLY A 184 -16.49 21.55 -2.55
C GLY A 184 -15.99 22.66 -3.47
N HIS A 185 -16.65 23.81 -3.35
CA HIS A 185 -16.44 24.96 -4.24
C HIS A 185 -14.97 25.36 -4.43
N ASP A 186 -14.17 25.31 -3.36
CA ASP A 186 -12.78 25.73 -3.38
C ASP A 186 -11.79 24.55 -3.53
N SER A 187 -12.28 23.34 -3.83
CA SER A 187 -11.46 22.12 -3.92
C SER A 187 -10.36 22.22 -4.96
N ALA A 188 -10.62 22.83 -6.11
CA ALA A 188 -9.64 23.00 -7.18
C ALA A 188 -8.50 23.95 -6.76
N SER A 189 -8.83 25.13 -6.23
CA SER A 189 -7.83 26.11 -5.78
C SER A 189 -7.03 25.61 -4.59
N TRP A 190 -7.68 24.91 -3.67
CA TRP A 190 -7.02 24.29 -2.53
C TRP A 190 -6.01 23.22 -2.96
N LEU A 191 -6.40 22.29 -3.84
CA LEU A 191 -5.47 21.27 -4.35
C LEU A 191 -4.31 21.89 -5.12
N ASP A 192 -4.57 22.90 -5.95
CA ASP A 192 -3.53 23.58 -6.74
C ASP A 192 -2.53 24.35 -5.83
N SER A 193 -2.97 24.80 -4.64
CA SER A 193 -2.10 25.41 -3.65
C SER A 193 -1.22 24.43 -2.87
N LEU A 194 -1.65 23.18 -2.74
CA LEU A 194 -0.93 22.15 -1.99
C LEU A 194 0.05 21.34 -2.85
N LEU A 195 -0.31 21.12 -4.12
CA LEU A 195 0.41 20.19 -4.98
C LEU A 195 1.37 20.93 -5.92
N ALA A 196 2.57 20.43 -6.07
CA ALA A 196 3.61 21.06 -6.87
C ALA A 196 3.34 21.05 -8.38
N ASN A 197 2.61 20.03 -8.87
CA ASN A 197 2.22 19.95 -10.27
C ASN A 197 0.86 20.60 -10.49
N ARG A 198 0.62 21.06 -11.71
CA ARG A 198 -0.70 21.56 -12.08
C ARG A 198 -1.73 20.42 -12.00
N ILE A 199 -2.79 20.65 -11.25
CA ILE A 199 -3.91 19.70 -11.19
C ILE A 199 -4.63 19.62 -12.55
N PRO A 200 -5.34 18.53 -12.84
CA PRO A 200 -6.13 18.40 -14.07
C PRO A 200 -7.15 19.53 -14.20
N ARG A 201 -7.10 20.29 -15.30
CA ARG A 201 -8.01 21.42 -15.55
C ARG A 201 -9.35 20.99 -16.14
N LYS A 202 -9.37 19.93 -16.96
CA LYS A 202 -10.59 19.44 -17.64
C LYS A 202 -11.16 18.27 -16.86
N ILE A 203 -12.49 18.24 -16.73
CA ILE A 203 -13.22 17.08 -16.21
C ILE A 203 -12.86 15.86 -17.04
N GLY A 204 -12.74 14.71 -16.40
CA GLY A 204 -12.31 13.47 -17.04
C GLY A 204 -10.79 13.34 -17.26
N ARG A 205 -9.98 14.29 -16.82
CA ARG A 205 -8.51 14.19 -16.94
C ARG A 205 -7.86 13.73 -15.65
N ILE A 206 -6.75 13.02 -15.83
CA ILE A 206 -5.90 12.52 -14.75
C ILE A 206 -4.55 13.22 -14.84
N GLY A 207 -3.94 13.52 -13.69
CA GLY A 207 -2.60 14.06 -13.56
C GLY A 207 -1.86 13.45 -12.40
N LEU A 208 -0.54 13.33 -12.55
CA LEU A 208 0.35 12.96 -11.45
C LEU A 208 0.84 14.24 -10.77
N CYS A 209 0.61 14.33 -9.47
CA CYS A 209 0.92 15.50 -8.66
C CYS A 209 1.70 15.10 -7.41
N HIS A 210 2.63 15.95 -6.99
CA HIS A 210 3.48 15.68 -5.84
C HIS A 210 3.15 16.64 -4.69
N LEU A 211 3.14 16.12 -3.49
CA LEU A 211 3.19 16.90 -2.27
C LEU A 211 4.66 17.05 -1.86
N LEU A 212 5.09 18.26 -1.62
CA LEU A 212 6.48 18.54 -1.27
C LEU A 212 6.63 18.96 0.20
N THR A 213 7.83 18.77 0.72
CA THR A 213 8.27 19.37 1.98
C THR A 213 8.65 20.83 1.73
N SER A 214 8.82 21.63 2.80
CA SER A 214 9.31 23.00 2.73
C SER A 214 10.70 23.13 2.08
N LEU A 215 11.48 22.04 2.12
CA LEU A 215 12.82 21.96 1.50
C LEU A 215 12.78 21.42 0.05
N GLY A 216 11.59 21.20 -0.52
CA GLY A 216 11.43 20.70 -1.90
C GLY A 216 11.57 19.19 -2.08
N GLY A 217 11.72 18.42 -1.00
CA GLY A 217 11.69 16.95 -1.05
C GLY A 217 10.29 16.43 -1.32
N VAL A 218 10.16 15.29 -2.01
CA VAL A 218 8.86 14.65 -2.26
C VAL A 218 8.36 14.01 -0.96
N ARG A 219 7.20 14.47 -0.48
CA ARG A 219 6.52 13.93 0.71
C ARG A 219 5.55 12.81 0.32
N SER A 220 4.78 13.01 -0.74
CA SER A 220 3.83 12.04 -1.26
C SER A 220 3.56 12.31 -2.73
N GLU A 221 2.99 11.29 -3.40
CA GLU A 221 2.59 11.36 -4.79
C GLU A 221 1.12 10.97 -4.92
N PHE A 222 0.38 11.77 -5.67
CA PHE A 222 -1.03 11.54 -5.94
C PHE A 222 -1.31 11.42 -7.44
N THR A 223 -2.02 10.38 -7.81
CA THR A 223 -2.78 10.39 -9.06
C THR A 223 -4.07 11.15 -8.79
N VAL A 224 -4.24 12.30 -9.42
CA VAL A 224 -5.40 13.18 -9.25
C VAL A 224 -6.31 13.04 -10.45
N TYR A 225 -7.55 12.61 -10.21
CA TYR A 225 -8.59 12.52 -11.24
C TYR A 225 -9.67 13.57 -10.99
N ARG A 226 -9.92 14.44 -11.96
CA ARG A 226 -10.99 15.45 -11.89
C ARG A 226 -12.31 14.86 -12.34
N LEU A 227 -13.21 14.57 -11.41
CA LEU A 227 -14.53 13.98 -11.65
C LEU A 227 -15.59 15.02 -12.04
N ALA A 228 -15.49 16.23 -11.46
CA ALA A 228 -16.38 17.35 -11.73
C ALA A 228 -15.60 18.65 -11.55
N GLU A 229 -16.24 19.80 -11.68
CA GLU A 229 -15.60 21.11 -11.47
C GLU A 229 -15.03 21.22 -10.06
N ASP A 230 -15.77 20.72 -9.09
CA ASP A 230 -15.56 20.83 -7.65
C ASP A 230 -15.33 19.45 -6.96
N ARG A 231 -15.01 18.39 -7.74
CA ARG A 231 -14.85 17.04 -7.21
C ARG A 231 -13.64 16.33 -7.81
N PHE A 232 -12.76 15.86 -6.93
CA PHE A 232 -11.52 15.19 -7.29
C PHE A 232 -11.37 13.87 -6.53
N TYR A 233 -10.87 12.88 -7.23
CA TYR A 233 -10.50 11.59 -6.67
C TYR A 233 -8.97 11.47 -6.68
N LEU A 234 -8.40 11.23 -5.51
CA LEU A 234 -6.95 11.13 -5.31
C LEU A 234 -6.60 9.69 -4.97
N VAL A 235 -5.56 9.19 -5.58
CA VAL A 235 -4.98 7.87 -5.29
C VAL A 235 -3.51 8.04 -4.92
N SER A 236 -3.09 7.42 -3.82
CA SER A 236 -1.69 7.41 -3.36
C SER A 236 -1.26 6.03 -2.86
N ALA A 237 0.00 5.89 -2.45
CA ALA A 237 0.52 4.64 -1.93
C ALA A 237 -0.24 4.21 -0.66
N GLY A 238 -0.67 2.95 -0.61
CA GLY A 238 -1.44 2.41 0.52
C GLY A 238 -0.73 2.51 1.87
N MET A 239 0.60 2.51 1.87
CA MET A 239 1.42 2.72 3.06
C MET A 239 1.33 4.14 3.62
N LEU A 240 1.04 5.12 2.78
CA LEU A 240 1.01 6.53 3.16
C LEU A 240 -0.40 7.01 3.56
N GLU A 241 -1.42 6.16 3.59
CA GLU A 241 -2.80 6.56 3.86
C GLU A 241 -2.93 7.46 5.10
N ARG A 242 -2.29 7.07 6.21
CA ARG A 242 -2.37 7.85 7.45
C ARG A 242 -1.59 9.15 7.36
N HIS A 243 -0.41 9.10 6.80
CA HIS A 243 0.44 10.26 6.58
C HIS A 243 -0.24 11.31 5.69
N ASP A 244 -0.78 10.88 4.55
CA ASP A 244 -1.48 11.75 3.61
C ASP A 244 -2.76 12.33 4.23
N TRP A 245 -3.51 11.48 4.94
CA TRP A 245 -4.72 11.92 5.66
C TRP A 245 -4.41 13.02 6.68
N ASP A 246 -3.37 12.84 7.49
CA ASP A 246 -3.00 13.84 8.49
C ASP A 246 -2.59 15.16 7.87
N TYR A 247 -1.79 15.11 6.81
CA TYR A 247 -1.36 16.31 6.11
C TYR A 247 -2.53 17.04 5.45
N LEU A 248 -3.31 16.33 4.65
CA LEU A 248 -4.46 16.90 3.96
C LEU A 248 -5.49 17.48 4.95
N THR A 249 -5.74 16.77 6.06
CA THR A 249 -6.67 17.25 7.10
C THR A 249 -6.17 18.51 7.79
N LYS A 250 -4.87 18.60 8.08
CA LYS A 250 -4.28 19.82 8.68
C LYS A 250 -4.35 21.02 7.74
N ALA A 251 -4.27 20.79 6.44
CA ALA A 251 -4.31 21.83 5.42
C ALA A 251 -5.74 22.24 5.02
N LEU A 252 -6.78 21.56 5.52
CA LEU A 252 -8.16 21.90 5.19
C LEU A 252 -8.53 23.31 5.67
N PRO A 253 -9.22 24.11 4.84
CA PRO A 253 -9.82 25.37 5.26
C PRO A 253 -10.86 25.14 6.36
N VAL A 254 -10.90 26.02 7.33
CA VAL A 254 -11.83 25.92 8.48
C VAL A 254 -13.27 26.32 8.13
N ASP A 255 -13.49 26.95 6.98
CA ASP A 255 -14.79 27.46 6.54
C ASP A 255 -15.73 26.40 5.91
N GLY A 256 -15.26 25.15 5.81
CA GLY A 256 -16.05 24.04 5.29
C GLY A 256 -16.26 24.02 3.77
N ARG A 257 -15.62 24.92 3.01
CA ARG A 257 -15.72 25.00 1.55
C ARG A 257 -15.03 23.86 0.82
N VAL A 258 -14.14 23.14 1.51
CA VAL A 258 -13.48 21.92 1.03
C VAL A 258 -13.79 20.80 2.00
N GLN A 259 -14.23 19.68 1.47
CA GLN A 259 -14.50 18.45 2.21
C GLN A 259 -13.56 17.36 1.75
N LEU A 260 -12.97 16.65 2.70
CA LEU A 260 -12.08 15.52 2.46
C LEU A 260 -12.69 14.26 3.06
N ARG A 261 -12.78 13.20 2.25
CA ARG A 261 -13.26 11.90 2.71
C ARG A 261 -12.28 10.80 2.30
N LYS A 262 -12.03 9.88 3.22
CA LYS A 262 -11.27 8.67 2.95
C LYS A 262 -12.23 7.61 2.37
N VAL A 263 -11.92 7.12 1.17
CA VAL A 263 -12.75 6.19 0.41
C VAL A 263 -12.03 4.90 0.04
N THR A 264 -10.90 4.61 0.68
CA THR A 264 -10.03 3.45 0.41
C THR A 264 -10.82 2.14 0.39
N SER A 265 -11.70 1.92 1.35
CA SER A 265 -12.48 0.69 1.46
C SER A 265 -13.78 0.69 0.64
N GLN A 266 -14.07 1.79 -0.09
CA GLN A 266 -15.30 1.89 -0.90
C GLN A 266 -15.07 1.48 -2.36
N TYR A 267 -13.82 1.55 -2.83
CA TYR A 267 -13.46 1.25 -4.22
C TYR A 267 -12.31 0.26 -4.28
N GLY A 268 -12.45 -0.76 -5.12
CA GLY A 268 -11.34 -1.58 -5.59
C GLY A 268 -10.59 -0.88 -6.72
N VAL A 269 -9.34 -1.29 -6.94
CA VAL A 269 -8.53 -0.84 -8.08
C VAL A 269 -7.98 -2.06 -8.78
N LEU A 270 -8.31 -2.20 -10.06
CA LEU A 270 -7.74 -3.22 -10.93
C LEU A 270 -6.93 -2.54 -12.03
N VAL A 271 -5.68 -2.92 -12.14
CA VAL A 271 -4.83 -2.52 -13.27
C VAL A 271 -4.91 -3.58 -14.34
N VAL A 272 -5.30 -3.19 -15.54
CA VAL A 272 -5.33 -4.05 -16.72
C VAL A 272 -4.18 -3.61 -17.63
N ALA A 273 -3.16 -4.46 -17.79
CA ALA A 273 -1.93 -4.14 -18.51
C ALA A 273 -1.62 -5.17 -19.60
N GLY A 274 -0.97 -4.71 -20.66
CA GLY A 274 -0.55 -5.52 -21.79
C GLY A 274 -1.19 -5.11 -23.12
N PRO A 275 -0.65 -5.58 -24.25
CA PRO A 275 -1.09 -5.14 -25.59
C PRO A 275 -2.56 -5.44 -25.89
N ASN A 276 -3.14 -6.46 -25.26
CA ASN A 276 -4.53 -6.86 -25.48
C ASN A 276 -5.52 -6.22 -24.47
N SER A 277 -5.08 -5.27 -23.64
CA SER A 277 -5.93 -4.65 -22.60
C SER A 277 -7.18 -4.00 -23.17
N ARG A 278 -7.07 -3.26 -24.27
CA ARG A 278 -8.23 -2.62 -24.93
C ARG A 278 -9.23 -3.64 -25.44
N SER A 279 -8.75 -4.68 -26.12
CA SER A 279 -9.59 -5.76 -26.64
C SER A 279 -10.33 -6.50 -25.53
N LEU A 280 -9.69 -6.69 -24.37
CA LEU A 280 -10.33 -7.27 -23.20
C LEU A 280 -11.43 -6.35 -22.66
N LEU A 281 -11.14 -5.08 -22.45
CA LEU A 281 -12.09 -4.10 -21.92
C LEU A 281 -13.27 -3.92 -22.87
N GLN A 282 -13.03 -3.88 -24.19
CA GLN A 282 -14.09 -3.73 -25.19
C GLN A 282 -15.13 -4.88 -25.15
N ARG A 283 -14.74 -6.07 -24.67
CA ARG A 283 -15.67 -7.21 -24.49
C ARG A 283 -16.60 -7.07 -23.27
N LEU A 284 -16.29 -6.15 -22.37
CA LEU A 284 -17.03 -5.97 -21.10
C LEU A 284 -18.02 -4.79 -21.16
N THR A 285 -17.94 -3.94 -22.16
CA THR A 285 -18.75 -2.74 -22.28
C THR A 285 -18.85 -2.27 -23.72
N ASP A 286 -19.93 -1.55 -24.06
CA ASP A 286 -20.14 -0.91 -25.35
C ASP A 286 -19.36 0.41 -25.51
N ARG A 287 -18.60 0.84 -24.49
CA ARG A 287 -17.76 2.04 -24.58
C ARG A 287 -16.62 1.82 -25.54
N ASP A 288 -16.29 2.84 -26.31
CA ASP A 288 -15.15 2.82 -27.23
C ASP A 288 -13.82 3.05 -26.48
N PHE A 289 -12.92 2.09 -26.55
CA PHE A 289 -11.56 2.16 -26.01
C PHE A 289 -10.49 2.41 -27.10
N SER A 290 -10.86 2.88 -28.29
CA SER A 290 -9.90 3.31 -29.32
C SER A 290 -8.99 4.43 -28.81
N ASN A 291 -7.88 4.69 -29.50
CA ASN A 291 -7.00 5.80 -29.12
C ASN A 291 -7.65 7.16 -29.26
N GLU A 292 -8.62 7.29 -30.14
CA GLU A 292 -9.40 8.50 -30.41
C GLU A 292 -10.36 8.79 -29.28
N ALA A 293 -11.12 7.79 -28.84
CA ALA A 293 -12.12 7.94 -27.78
C ALA A 293 -11.50 7.86 -26.37
N PHE A 294 -10.41 7.09 -26.22
CA PHE A 294 -9.69 6.89 -24.96
C PHE A 294 -8.19 7.18 -25.11
N PRO A 295 -7.80 8.45 -25.31
CA PRO A 295 -6.41 8.86 -25.50
C PRO A 295 -5.59 8.72 -24.18
N TRP A 296 -4.36 9.20 -24.14
CA TRP A 296 -3.51 9.19 -22.95
C TRP A 296 -4.07 10.06 -21.82
N LEU A 297 -4.15 9.49 -20.60
CA LEU A 297 -4.61 10.14 -19.36
C LEU A 297 -6.06 10.68 -19.35
N PRO A 298 -7.05 10.12 -20.04
CA PRO A 298 -8.43 10.40 -19.69
C PRO A 298 -8.92 9.44 -18.61
N GLY A 299 -9.89 9.88 -17.85
CA GLY A 299 -10.77 9.03 -17.08
C GLY A 299 -12.17 9.14 -17.65
N GLN A 300 -12.89 8.04 -17.61
CA GLN A 300 -14.32 8.00 -17.93
C GLN A 300 -15.04 7.45 -16.70
N PRO A 301 -16.12 8.11 -16.22
CA PRO A 301 -16.91 7.65 -15.09
C PRO A 301 -17.72 6.40 -15.44
#